data_06f629183da166b21bb6fab1cb835edc
#
_entry.id   06f629183da166b21bb6fab1cb835edc
#
_cell.length_a   1.000
_cell.length_b   1.000
_cell.length_c   1.000
_cell.angle_alpha   90.00
_cell.angle_beta   90.00
_cell.angle_gamma   90.00
#
_symmetry.space_group_name_H-M   'P 1'
#
loop_
_entity.id
_entity.type
_entity.pdbx_description
1 polymer ?
#
loop_
_entity_poly.entity_id
_entity_poly.type
_entity_poly.pdbx_seq_one_letter_code
_entity_poly.pdbx_strand_id
1 'polypeptide(L)'
;MKKLSYAVLKEQGYDGYLLESAPERVLQFGEGNFLRAFVDYFIDELNEKAGFNSKVVLCQPIAPDLDDRFNEQEGLYTLFLRGFQDGKKINKKRVISCVSRCLNPYKDFEAVLACADNPDLRFIACNTTEAGITYDSSCQFTDVPAGSYPGKLTQFMYRRFQKFGQEAGKGFIILSCELIDDNGKELEKCVLKYAKQWNLGEDFINWIKTENIFCSTLVDRIVTGYPRNEAAAICEELGYKDNLIDTGEIFGFWVIEGPQSIKDEFPVDKANLPILITDNHKPYKQRKVRILNGAHTSFVLGAYLAGQDIVRDCMNDDVICGFMNKTIYDEIIPTLDLPKTELENFAAAVTERFKNPFIDHALLSISLNSTSKWKARVMPSLKKYVERKGTLPACITASFAFYIAFYNGYAMSEDVLTAKRAANEYTVKDDKAVLEFYLAHKDDSAADLVHAVCTNTSFWGEDLTQISGFEAAVCNYLTQIRENGAYEVMKALA
;
A
#
# COMPACT_ATOMS: atom_id res chain seq x y z
N MET A 1 18.26 18.26 25.13
CA MET A 1 18.55 16.96 24.53
C MET A 1 19.31 17.16 23.22
N LYS A 2 20.41 16.41 22.98
CA LYS A 2 21.19 16.49 21.76
C LYS A 2 20.37 15.90 20.59
N LYS A 3 20.57 16.41 19.36
CA LYS A 3 19.98 15.79 18.15
C LYS A 3 20.64 14.44 17.90
N LEU A 4 19.89 13.51 17.30
CA LEU A 4 20.41 12.22 16.83
C LEU A 4 21.57 12.43 15.84
N SER A 5 22.67 11.73 16.09
CA SER A 5 23.88 11.72 15.27
C SER A 5 24.72 10.48 15.59
N TYR A 6 25.66 10.10 14.74
CA TYR A 6 26.59 8.99 15.03
C TYR A 6 27.38 9.23 16.34
N ALA A 7 27.78 10.48 16.59
CA ALA A 7 28.48 10.83 17.81
C ALA A 7 27.65 10.61 19.09
N VAL A 8 26.34 10.98 19.03
CA VAL A 8 25.40 10.77 20.14
C VAL A 8 25.16 9.30 20.40
N LEU A 9 24.96 8.50 19.35
CA LEU A 9 24.77 7.05 19.47
C LEU A 9 26.00 6.39 20.09
N LYS A 10 27.19 6.80 19.70
CA LYS A 10 28.46 6.30 20.26
C LYS A 10 28.59 6.68 21.73
N GLU A 11 28.30 7.93 22.12
CA GLU A 11 28.32 8.39 23.52
C GLU A 11 27.35 7.56 24.39
N GLN A 12 26.22 7.14 23.85
CA GLN A 12 25.22 6.34 24.57
C GLN A 12 25.50 4.84 24.56
N GLY A 13 26.53 4.39 23.84
CA GLY A 13 26.84 2.96 23.73
C GLY A 13 25.81 2.19 22.94
N TYR A 14 25.23 2.78 21.87
CA TYR A 14 24.31 2.08 20.99
C TYR A 14 24.99 0.84 20.39
N ASP A 15 24.37 -0.33 20.58
CA ASP A 15 24.91 -1.64 20.21
C ASP A 15 24.26 -2.24 18.95
N GLY A 16 23.32 -1.50 18.33
CA GLY A 16 22.70 -1.91 17.07
C GLY A 16 23.59 -1.66 15.85
N TYR A 17 23.15 -2.20 14.70
CA TYR A 17 23.84 -2.00 13.44
C TYR A 17 23.87 -0.53 13.03
N LEU A 18 25.02 -0.04 12.58
CA LEU A 18 25.21 1.28 11.98
C LEU A 18 26.18 1.18 10.80
N LEU A 19 25.82 1.84 9.70
CA LEU A 19 26.64 1.98 8.50
C LEU A 19 27.02 3.46 8.32
N GLU A 20 28.20 3.87 8.80
CA GLU A 20 28.63 5.26 8.69
C GLU A 20 28.97 5.67 7.26
N SER A 21 29.61 4.79 6.52
CA SER A 21 30.07 5.05 5.14
C SER A 21 29.93 3.84 4.25
N ALA A 22 29.43 4.06 3.05
CA ALA A 22 29.36 3.10 1.94
C ALA A 22 29.13 3.87 0.62
N PRO A 23 29.34 3.24 -0.54
CA PRO A 23 28.96 3.83 -1.83
C PRO A 23 27.47 4.17 -1.91
N GLU A 24 27.11 5.28 -2.52
CA GLU A 24 25.72 5.65 -2.82
C GLU A 24 25.26 4.84 -4.04
N ARG A 25 24.61 3.70 -3.80
CA ARG A 25 24.14 2.80 -4.86
C ARG A 25 22.65 2.95 -5.16
N VAL A 26 21.91 3.67 -4.34
CA VAL A 26 20.46 3.86 -4.45
C VAL A 26 20.13 5.34 -4.46
N LEU A 27 19.34 5.79 -5.44
CA LEU A 27 18.64 7.07 -5.43
C LEU A 27 17.16 6.80 -5.19
N GLN A 28 16.58 7.45 -4.19
CA GLN A 28 15.20 7.28 -3.80
C GLN A 28 14.39 8.57 -4.01
N PHE A 29 13.42 8.54 -4.92
CA PHE A 29 12.47 9.64 -5.10
C PHE A 29 11.33 9.50 -4.10
N GLY A 30 11.47 10.20 -2.99
CA GLY A 30 10.58 10.20 -1.85
C GLY A 30 11.32 10.00 -0.53
N GLU A 31 10.99 10.84 0.45
CA GLU A 31 11.50 10.82 1.83
C GLU A 31 10.39 10.53 2.84
N GLY A 32 9.21 10.20 2.34
CA GLY A 32 8.01 9.98 3.15
C GLY A 32 8.10 8.76 4.07
N ASN A 33 7.22 8.73 5.08
CA ASN A 33 7.18 7.69 6.10
C ASN A 33 7.18 6.28 5.51
N PHE A 34 6.41 6.05 4.41
CA PHE A 34 6.30 4.72 3.82
C PHE A 34 7.67 4.21 3.32
N LEU A 35 8.37 4.98 2.49
CA LEU A 35 9.68 4.55 1.95
C LEU A 35 10.70 4.34 3.06
N ARG A 36 10.69 5.19 4.08
CA ARG A 36 11.58 5.09 5.25
C ARG A 36 11.36 3.82 6.07
N ALA A 37 10.09 3.51 6.36
CA ALA A 37 9.74 2.31 7.12
C ALA A 37 9.71 1.03 6.25
N PHE A 38 9.92 1.12 4.95
CA PHE A 38 9.84 0.00 4.02
C PHE A 38 11.12 -0.19 3.22
N VAL A 39 11.41 0.68 2.25
CA VAL A 39 12.58 0.52 1.36
C VAL A 39 13.88 0.74 2.14
N ASP A 40 14.01 1.86 2.85
CA ASP A 40 15.21 2.14 3.64
C ASP A 40 15.43 1.07 4.72
N TYR A 41 14.36 0.64 5.41
CA TYR A 41 14.43 -0.46 6.36
C TYR A 41 14.99 -1.74 5.74
N PHE A 42 14.49 -2.15 4.58
CA PHE A 42 14.98 -3.36 3.92
C PHE A 42 16.42 -3.20 3.41
N ILE A 43 16.80 -2.03 2.92
CA ILE A 43 18.19 -1.76 2.52
C ILE A 43 19.11 -1.81 3.73
N ASP A 44 18.71 -1.25 4.86
CA ASP A 44 19.49 -1.25 6.09
C ASP A 44 19.66 -2.68 6.66
N GLU A 45 18.60 -3.50 6.61
CA GLU A 45 18.65 -4.93 6.94
C GLU A 45 19.52 -5.73 5.93
N LEU A 46 19.48 -5.41 4.64
CA LEU A 46 20.36 -6.03 3.63
C LEU A 46 21.84 -5.67 3.83
N ASN A 47 22.12 -4.44 4.24
CA ASN A 47 23.47 -4.03 4.60
C ASN A 47 24.02 -4.88 5.74
N GLU A 48 23.25 -5.04 6.81
CA GLU A 48 23.64 -5.82 7.98
C GLU A 48 23.76 -7.32 7.69
N LYS A 49 22.73 -7.90 7.03
CA LYS A 49 22.59 -9.37 6.94
C LYS A 49 23.25 -9.97 5.73
N ALA A 50 23.35 -9.20 4.64
CA ALA A 50 23.85 -9.71 3.35
C ALA A 50 25.06 -8.93 2.81
N GLY A 51 25.54 -7.92 3.52
CA GLY A 51 26.67 -7.12 3.09
C GLY A 51 26.40 -6.34 1.80
N PHE A 52 25.17 -5.84 1.60
CA PHE A 52 24.80 -5.08 0.41
C PHE A 52 25.66 -3.81 0.24
N ASN A 53 26.15 -3.27 1.36
CA ASN A 53 27.11 -2.16 1.40
C ASN A 53 26.67 -0.95 0.56
N SER A 54 25.49 -0.43 0.87
CA SER A 54 24.88 0.65 0.09
C SER A 54 24.34 1.77 0.96
N LYS A 55 24.66 3.01 0.59
CA LYS A 55 23.92 4.18 1.04
C LYS A 55 22.79 4.52 0.05
N VAL A 56 21.80 5.25 0.56
CA VAL A 56 20.65 5.78 -0.15
C VAL A 56 20.72 7.29 -0.16
N VAL A 57 20.65 7.90 -1.34
CA VAL A 57 20.41 9.33 -1.49
C VAL A 57 18.90 9.55 -1.60
N LEU A 58 18.32 10.32 -0.71
CA LEU A 58 16.91 10.73 -0.81
C LEU A 58 16.79 11.93 -1.74
N CYS A 59 15.78 11.91 -2.61
CA CYS A 59 15.41 13.03 -3.46
C CYS A 59 13.97 13.43 -3.14
N GLN A 60 13.78 14.65 -2.65
CA GLN A 60 12.48 15.16 -2.24
C GLN A 60 11.56 15.34 -3.46
N PRO A 61 10.31 14.80 -3.47
CA PRO A 61 9.45 14.87 -4.66
C PRO A 61 8.67 16.18 -4.79
N ILE A 62 8.49 16.91 -3.69
CA ILE A 62 7.72 18.14 -3.59
C ILE A 62 8.50 19.22 -2.85
N ALA A 63 8.08 20.49 -2.97
CA ALA A 63 8.82 21.67 -2.54
C ALA A 63 9.02 21.94 -1.03
N PRO A 64 8.31 21.35 -0.03
CA PRO A 64 8.57 21.66 1.38
C PRO A 64 9.98 21.30 1.83
N ASP A 65 10.58 22.11 2.71
CA ASP A 65 11.95 21.95 3.20
C ASP A 65 12.05 20.83 4.26
N LEU A 66 12.08 19.58 3.82
CA LEU A 66 12.32 18.41 4.68
C LEU A 66 13.78 17.93 4.65
N ASP A 67 14.52 18.28 3.60
CA ASP A 67 15.91 17.92 3.37
C ASP A 67 16.81 18.33 4.54
N ASP A 68 16.63 19.52 5.10
CA ASP A 68 17.41 20.02 6.24
C ASP A 68 17.28 19.10 7.47
N ARG A 69 16.08 18.54 7.72
CA ARG A 69 15.87 17.65 8.88
C ARG A 69 16.67 16.35 8.79
N PHE A 70 16.78 15.77 7.58
CA PHE A 70 17.59 14.59 7.35
C PHE A 70 19.08 14.90 7.49
N ASN A 71 19.51 15.98 6.87
CA ASN A 71 20.92 16.34 6.84
C ASN A 71 21.43 16.78 8.24
N GLU A 72 20.58 17.43 9.04
CA GLU A 72 20.88 17.76 10.45
C GLU A 72 21.05 16.53 11.36
N GLN A 73 20.48 15.37 10.98
CA GLN A 73 20.60 14.10 11.70
C GLN A 73 21.54 13.11 11.00
N GLU A 74 22.39 13.59 10.06
CA GLU A 74 23.36 12.75 9.32
C GLU A 74 22.67 11.58 8.57
N GLY A 75 21.42 11.78 8.13
CA GLY A 75 20.58 10.75 7.50
C GLY A 75 19.98 9.73 8.47
N LEU A 76 20.27 9.82 9.76
CA LEU A 76 19.79 8.87 10.77
C LEU A 76 18.35 9.15 11.19
N TYR A 77 17.61 8.09 11.49
CA TYR A 77 16.32 8.18 12.19
C TYR A 77 15.98 6.86 12.88
N THR A 78 15.14 6.95 13.91
CA THR A 78 14.68 5.78 14.67
C THR A 78 13.38 5.26 14.10
N LEU A 79 13.35 3.99 13.72
CA LEU A 79 12.15 3.28 13.26
C LEU A 79 11.67 2.33 14.36
N PHE A 80 10.37 2.38 14.65
CA PHE A 80 9.67 1.41 15.49
C PHE A 80 8.76 0.54 14.65
N LEU A 81 9.01 -0.77 14.63
CA LEU A 81 8.12 -1.76 14.04
C LEU A 81 7.35 -2.46 15.14
N ARG A 82 6.02 -2.32 15.11
CA ARG A 82 5.11 -2.70 16.21
C ARG A 82 4.04 -3.65 15.70
N GLY A 83 3.64 -4.62 16.53
CA GLY A 83 2.54 -5.52 16.17
C GLY A 83 2.54 -6.81 16.94
N PHE A 84 1.92 -7.83 16.36
CA PHE A 84 1.98 -9.22 16.79
C PHE A 84 2.80 -10.02 15.80
N GLN A 85 3.57 -10.96 16.33
CA GLN A 85 4.25 -11.99 15.55
C GLN A 85 4.28 -13.26 16.39
N ASP A 86 3.77 -14.35 15.86
CA ASP A 86 3.68 -15.66 16.56
C ASP A 86 2.95 -15.53 17.90
N GLY A 87 1.85 -14.75 17.94
CA GLY A 87 1.05 -14.50 19.14
C GLY A 87 1.71 -13.62 20.21
N LYS A 88 2.88 -13.05 19.95
CA LYS A 88 3.60 -12.17 20.88
C LYS A 88 3.57 -10.71 20.42
N LYS A 89 3.40 -9.82 21.39
CA LYS A 89 3.52 -8.37 21.16
C LYS A 89 4.97 -8.01 20.88
N ILE A 90 5.23 -7.40 19.72
CA ILE A 90 6.56 -6.96 19.27
C ILE A 90 6.59 -5.43 19.23
N ASN A 91 7.69 -4.87 19.70
CA ASN A 91 8.05 -3.47 19.54
C ASN A 91 9.55 -3.42 19.22
N LYS A 92 9.89 -3.60 17.94
CA LYS A 92 11.28 -3.60 17.47
C LYS A 92 11.73 -2.16 17.20
N LYS A 93 12.79 -1.74 17.83
CA LYS A 93 13.44 -0.46 17.61
C LYS A 93 14.70 -0.67 16.76
N ARG A 94 14.91 0.20 15.76
CA ARG A 94 16.12 0.23 14.94
C ARG A 94 16.48 1.66 14.55
N VAL A 95 17.72 2.03 14.66
CA VAL A 95 18.23 3.24 14.01
C VAL A 95 18.56 2.90 12.56
N ILE A 96 17.91 3.55 11.63
CA ILE A 96 18.18 3.41 10.20
C ILE A 96 19.39 4.28 9.86
N SER A 97 20.39 3.67 9.26
CA SER A 97 21.68 4.29 8.95
C SER A 97 22.09 4.21 7.47
N CYS A 98 21.24 3.63 6.63
CA CYS A 98 21.53 3.51 5.19
C CYS A 98 21.42 4.84 4.42
N VAL A 99 20.71 5.84 4.93
CA VAL A 99 20.60 7.14 4.25
C VAL A 99 21.90 7.93 4.38
N SER A 100 22.39 8.47 3.25
CA SER A 100 23.59 9.35 3.24
C SER A 100 23.21 10.81 3.38
N ARG A 101 22.25 11.26 2.60
CA ARG A 101 21.79 12.66 2.51
C ARG A 101 20.41 12.76 1.86
N CYS A 102 19.77 13.91 2.03
CA CYS A 102 18.54 14.26 1.34
C CYS A 102 18.78 15.47 0.44
N LEU A 103 18.36 15.39 -0.80
CA LEU A 103 18.47 16.46 -1.81
C LEU A 103 17.09 17.03 -2.13
N ASN A 104 17.02 18.34 -2.28
CA ASN A 104 15.84 19.03 -2.73
C ASN A 104 16.02 19.53 -4.18
N PRO A 105 15.36 18.91 -5.18
CA PRO A 105 15.55 19.26 -6.57
C PRO A 105 15.06 20.67 -6.92
N TYR A 106 14.26 21.28 -6.06
CA TYR A 106 13.76 22.65 -6.23
C TYR A 106 14.73 23.70 -5.71
N LYS A 107 15.66 23.30 -4.82
CA LYS A 107 16.76 24.14 -4.35
C LYS A 107 17.98 24.00 -5.25
N ASP A 108 18.32 22.73 -5.62
CA ASP A 108 19.50 22.40 -6.39
C ASP A 108 19.26 21.13 -7.23
N PHE A 109 18.76 21.32 -8.43
CA PHE A 109 18.51 20.18 -9.34
C PHE A 109 19.81 19.60 -9.89
N GLU A 110 20.87 20.41 -10.05
CA GLU A 110 22.15 19.92 -10.52
C GLU A 110 22.78 18.93 -9.53
N ALA A 111 22.61 19.14 -8.21
CA ALA A 111 23.05 18.17 -7.21
C ALA A 111 22.35 16.82 -7.36
N VAL A 112 21.06 16.82 -7.76
CA VAL A 112 20.35 15.57 -8.07
C VAL A 112 20.87 14.94 -9.34
N LEU A 113 21.04 15.73 -10.42
CA LEU A 113 21.57 15.22 -11.69
C LEU A 113 23.01 14.70 -11.56
N ALA A 114 23.84 15.30 -10.71
CA ALA A 114 25.20 14.85 -10.43
C ALA A 114 25.26 13.43 -9.83
N CYS A 115 24.19 12.97 -9.17
CA CYS A 115 24.10 11.58 -8.72
C CYS A 115 24.12 10.59 -9.90
N ALA A 116 23.66 10.99 -11.09
CA ALA A 116 23.73 10.17 -12.29
C ALA A 116 25.18 9.94 -12.79
N ASP A 117 26.12 10.80 -12.40
CA ASP A 117 27.54 10.69 -12.74
C ASP A 117 28.30 9.72 -11.83
N ASN A 118 27.66 9.25 -10.73
CA ASN A 118 28.24 8.27 -9.81
C ASN A 118 28.23 6.85 -10.44
N PRO A 119 29.41 6.23 -10.72
CA PRO A 119 29.47 4.92 -11.38
C PRO A 119 28.87 3.79 -10.52
N ASP A 120 28.79 3.95 -9.20
CA ASP A 120 28.26 2.96 -8.26
C ASP A 120 26.74 3.00 -8.14
N LEU A 121 26.09 4.08 -8.57
CA LEU A 121 24.66 4.21 -8.52
C LEU A 121 23.99 3.22 -9.49
N ARG A 122 23.15 2.35 -8.97
CA ARG A 122 22.54 1.27 -9.73
C ARG A 122 21.03 1.15 -9.56
N PHE A 123 20.50 1.54 -8.38
CA PHE A 123 19.09 1.39 -8.07
C PHE A 123 18.38 2.73 -7.99
N ILE A 124 17.14 2.75 -8.45
CA ILE A 124 16.23 3.87 -8.25
C ILE A 124 14.97 3.31 -7.58
N ALA A 125 14.61 3.86 -6.41
CA ALA A 125 13.36 3.55 -5.74
C ALA A 125 12.42 4.76 -5.79
N CYS A 126 11.11 4.54 -5.88
CA CYS A 126 10.14 5.63 -5.90
C CYS A 126 8.80 5.22 -5.28
N ASN A 127 8.15 6.21 -4.66
CA ASN A 127 6.74 6.13 -4.27
C ASN A 127 6.15 7.55 -4.24
N THR A 128 5.71 7.99 -5.41
CA THR A 128 5.28 9.36 -5.67
C THR A 128 3.76 9.52 -5.64
N THR A 129 3.03 8.61 -4.97
CA THR A 129 1.58 8.43 -4.91
C THR A 129 0.97 7.88 -6.21
N GLU A 130 -0.35 7.55 -6.18
CA GLU A 130 -1.06 7.05 -7.37
C GLU A 130 -1.07 8.04 -8.53
N ALA A 131 -0.99 9.35 -8.22
CA ALA A 131 -0.97 10.41 -9.23
C ALA A 131 0.44 10.75 -9.76
N GLY A 132 1.49 10.21 -9.15
CA GLY A 132 2.87 10.60 -9.47
C GLY A 132 3.41 10.03 -10.78
N ILE A 133 2.98 8.82 -11.17
CA ILE A 133 3.35 8.23 -12.47
C ILE A 133 2.38 8.71 -13.55
N THR A 134 2.51 9.96 -13.93
CA THR A 134 1.65 10.61 -14.93
C THR A 134 2.51 11.36 -15.94
N TYR A 135 2.17 11.19 -17.23
CA TYR A 135 2.77 11.98 -18.28
C TYR A 135 2.06 13.34 -18.39
N ASP A 136 2.83 14.40 -18.29
CA ASP A 136 2.37 15.79 -18.50
C ASP A 136 3.08 16.37 -19.73
N SER A 137 2.31 16.60 -20.79
CA SER A 137 2.82 17.12 -22.05
C SER A 137 3.35 18.57 -21.96
N SER A 138 3.03 19.30 -20.91
CA SER A 138 3.51 20.66 -20.68
C SER A 138 4.98 20.70 -20.22
N CYS A 139 5.50 19.62 -19.63
CA CYS A 139 6.88 19.56 -19.17
C CYS A 139 7.85 19.68 -20.34
N GLN A 140 8.86 20.53 -20.19
CA GLN A 140 9.95 20.72 -21.14
C GLN A 140 11.25 20.11 -20.60
N PHE A 141 12.14 19.69 -21.53
CA PHE A 141 13.46 19.19 -21.12
C PHE A 141 14.32 20.23 -20.39
N THR A 142 14.06 21.52 -20.67
CA THR A 142 14.77 22.65 -20.08
C THR A 142 14.21 23.11 -18.73
N ASP A 143 13.15 22.48 -18.25
CA ASP A 143 12.61 22.78 -16.92
C ASP A 143 13.60 22.36 -15.82
N VAL A 144 13.69 23.10 -14.73
CA VAL A 144 14.67 22.88 -13.66
C VAL A 144 13.97 22.88 -12.29
N PRO A 145 13.49 21.71 -11.83
CA PRO A 145 13.34 20.44 -12.53
C PRO A 145 12.06 20.37 -13.37
N ALA A 146 11.91 19.33 -14.19
CA ALA A 146 10.63 19.01 -14.85
C ALA A 146 9.48 18.87 -13.82
N GLY A 147 8.27 19.34 -14.17
CA GLY A 147 7.15 19.38 -13.25
C GLY A 147 6.70 18.00 -12.75
N SER A 148 6.71 16.97 -13.62
CA SER A 148 6.33 15.61 -13.27
C SER A 148 7.51 14.76 -12.78
N TYR A 149 7.22 13.73 -11.97
CA TYR A 149 8.24 12.77 -11.56
C TYR A 149 8.85 12.00 -12.75
N PRO A 150 8.06 11.42 -13.68
CA PRO A 150 8.66 10.75 -14.84
C PRO A 150 9.50 11.69 -15.72
N GLY A 151 9.18 12.99 -15.77
CA GLY A 151 9.99 13.99 -16.44
C GLY A 151 11.36 14.18 -15.76
N LYS A 152 11.38 14.37 -14.43
CA LYS A 152 12.62 14.43 -13.64
C LYS A 152 13.49 13.18 -13.83
N LEU A 153 12.86 12.01 -13.78
CA LEU A 153 13.54 10.74 -14.00
C LEU A 153 14.13 10.65 -15.41
N THR A 154 13.41 11.12 -16.43
CA THR A 154 13.92 11.13 -17.81
C THR A 154 15.14 12.05 -17.96
N GLN A 155 15.12 13.26 -17.35
CA GLN A 155 16.28 14.16 -17.32
C GLN A 155 17.49 13.48 -16.63
N PHE A 156 17.25 12.81 -15.50
CA PHE A 156 18.25 12.08 -14.74
C PHE A 156 18.86 10.91 -15.56
N MET A 157 18.01 10.10 -16.18
CA MET A 157 18.44 8.97 -17.02
C MET A 157 19.20 9.45 -18.25
N TYR A 158 18.81 10.59 -18.85
CA TYR A 158 19.52 11.17 -19.97
C TYR A 158 20.93 11.64 -19.58
N ARG A 159 21.08 12.26 -18.38
CA ARG A 159 22.42 12.61 -17.85
C ARG A 159 23.28 11.35 -17.66
N ARG A 160 22.72 10.25 -17.16
CA ARG A 160 23.41 8.97 -17.03
C ARG A 160 23.88 8.45 -18.38
N PHE A 161 22.99 8.44 -19.36
CA PHE A 161 23.29 8.03 -20.72
C PHE A 161 24.41 8.89 -21.36
N GLN A 162 24.35 10.21 -21.20
CA GLN A 162 25.39 11.11 -21.70
C GLN A 162 26.77 10.84 -21.08
N LYS A 163 26.80 10.50 -19.78
CA LYS A 163 28.02 10.27 -19.03
C LYS A 163 28.70 8.96 -19.36
N PHE A 164 27.94 7.88 -19.39
CA PHE A 164 28.44 6.52 -19.52
C PHE A 164 28.20 5.92 -20.90
N GLY A 165 27.39 6.58 -21.71
CA GLY A 165 27.11 6.15 -23.08
C GLY A 165 26.59 4.74 -23.14
N GLN A 166 27.26 3.90 -23.89
CA GLN A 166 26.89 2.52 -24.11
C GLN A 166 27.69 1.53 -23.24
N GLU A 167 28.28 1.99 -22.14
CA GLU A 167 28.96 1.08 -21.23
C GLU A 167 27.93 0.10 -20.62
N ALA A 168 28.18 -1.21 -20.79
CA ALA A 168 27.33 -2.26 -20.29
C ALA A 168 27.23 -2.20 -18.74
N GLY A 169 26.04 -2.46 -18.21
CA GLY A 169 25.79 -2.50 -16.77
C GLY A 169 25.71 -1.13 -16.07
N LYS A 170 25.65 -0.03 -16.84
CA LYS A 170 25.46 1.33 -16.28
C LYS A 170 24.02 1.82 -16.31
N GLY A 171 23.07 1.03 -16.79
CA GLY A 171 21.64 1.25 -16.62
C GLY A 171 21.18 1.08 -15.18
N PHE A 172 19.90 1.30 -14.94
CA PHE A 172 19.30 1.25 -13.61
C PHE A 172 18.35 0.06 -13.42
N ILE A 173 18.25 -0.41 -12.19
CA ILE A 173 17.15 -1.25 -11.69
C ILE A 173 16.20 -0.30 -10.96
N ILE A 174 15.00 -0.12 -11.50
CA ILE A 174 14.03 0.88 -11.04
C ILE A 174 12.90 0.14 -10.32
N LEU A 175 12.74 0.43 -9.03
CA LEU A 175 11.81 -0.22 -8.11
C LEU A 175 10.64 0.72 -7.82
N SER A 176 9.57 0.61 -8.61
CA SER A 176 8.37 1.45 -8.46
C SER A 176 7.49 0.91 -7.35
N CYS A 177 7.18 1.71 -6.32
CA CYS A 177 6.40 1.31 -5.15
C CYS A 177 5.01 1.98 -5.09
N GLU A 178 4.58 2.68 -6.12
CA GLU A 178 3.28 3.34 -6.22
C GLU A 178 2.14 2.31 -6.26
N LEU A 179 0.99 2.65 -5.66
CA LEU A 179 -0.18 1.77 -5.56
C LEU A 179 -1.04 1.78 -6.83
N ILE A 180 -0.39 1.63 -7.99
CA ILE A 180 -1.06 1.49 -9.29
C ILE A 180 -0.70 0.17 -9.96
N ASP A 181 -1.52 -0.26 -10.90
CA ASP A 181 -1.29 -1.49 -11.66
C ASP A 181 -0.08 -1.34 -12.58
N ASP A 182 0.77 -2.39 -12.61
CA ASP A 182 1.95 -2.43 -13.47
C ASP A 182 2.82 -1.15 -13.38
N ASN A 183 3.01 -0.62 -12.15
CA ASN A 183 3.64 0.67 -11.85
C ASN A 183 4.99 0.88 -12.57
N GLY A 184 5.86 -0.13 -12.64
CA GLY A 184 7.13 -0.04 -13.37
C GLY A 184 6.93 0.12 -14.87
N LYS A 185 6.01 -0.64 -15.47
CA LYS A 185 5.70 -0.55 -16.90
C LYS A 185 5.06 0.78 -17.28
N GLU A 186 4.20 1.32 -16.40
CA GLU A 186 3.59 2.64 -16.63
C GLU A 186 4.65 3.75 -16.52
N LEU A 187 5.60 3.63 -15.59
CA LEU A 187 6.73 4.55 -15.48
C LEU A 187 7.60 4.51 -16.75
N GLU A 188 7.96 3.33 -17.25
CA GLU A 188 8.70 3.15 -18.50
C GLU A 188 8.01 3.84 -19.68
N LYS A 189 6.69 3.64 -19.81
CA LYS A 189 5.89 4.29 -20.88
C LYS A 189 5.98 5.83 -20.79
N CYS A 190 5.91 6.39 -19.57
CA CYS A 190 6.05 7.83 -19.40
C CYS A 190 7.44 8.34 -19.80
N VAL A 191 8.51 7.65 -19.35
CA VAL A 191 9.90 7.98 -19.68
C VAL A 191 10.14 7.94 -21.20
N LEU A 192 9.65 6.88 -21.86
CA LEU A 192 9.76 6.76 -23.33
C LEU A 192 8.98 7.85 -24.07
N LYS A 193 7.83 8.29 -23.54
CA LYS A 193 7.09 9.42 -24.12
C LYS A 193 7.88 10.71 -24.04
N TYR A 194 8.49 10.99 -22.87
CA TYR A 194 9.33 12.19 -22.71
C TYR A 194 10.58 12.13 -23.60
N ALA A 195 11.26 10.97 -23.68
CA ALA A 195 12.41 10.80 -24.58
C ALA A 195 12.07 11.15 -26.04
N LYS A 196 10.87 10.76 -26.50
CA LYS A 196 10.36 11.10 -27.83
C LYS A 196 9.96 12.57 -27.94
N GLN A 197 9.17 13.10 -26.98
CA GLN A 197 8.73 14.50 -26.97
C GLN A 197 9.91 15.47 -27.01
N TRP A 198 10.96 15.18 -26.25
CA TRP A 198 12.15 16.02 -26.12
C TRP A 198 13.21 15.72 -27.18
N ASN A 199 12.94 14.81 -28.13
CA ASN A 199 13.85 14.44 -29.22
C ASN A 199 15.26 14.04 -28.73
N LEU A 200 15.34 13.21 -27.68
CA LEU A 200 16.61 12.83 -27.03
C LEU A 200 17.41 11.77 -27.80
N GLY A 201 16.94 11.34 -28.97
CA GLY A 201 17.61 10.42 -29.88
C GLY A 201 17.24 8.94 -29.71
N GLU A 202 17.34 8.18 -30.81
CA GLU A 202 16.98 6.74 -30.80
C GLU A 202 17.95 5.91 -29.97
N ASP A 203 19.23 6.30 -29.87
CA ASP A 203 20.21 5.59 -29.04
C ASP A 203 19.83 5.64 -27.56
N PHE A 204 19.34 6.78 -27.08
CA PHE A 204 18.82 6.90 -25.71
C PHE A 204 17.55 6.08 -25.50
N ILE A 205 16.62 6.10 -26.48
CA ILE A 205 15.39 5.29 -26.41
C ILE A 205 15.75 3.80 -26.36
N ASN A 206 16.73 3.35 -27.14
CA ASN A 206 17.22 1.97 -27.09
C ASN A 206 17.86 1.65 -25.75
N TRP A 207 18.73 2.55 -25.24
CA TRP A 207 19.36 2.39 -23.93
C TRP A 207 18.33 2.28 -22.78
N ILE A 208 17.22 3.06 -22.82
CA ILE A 208 16.13 2.92 -21.83
C ILE A 208 15.62 1.49 -21.84
N LYS A 209 15.39 0.88 -23.00
CA LYS A 209 14.76 -0.43 -23.17
C LYS A 209 15.69 -1.61 -22.89
N THR A 210 17.00 -1.46 -23.14
CA THR A 210 17.94 -2.59 -23.12
C THR A 210 18.82 -2.62 -21.88
N GLU A 211 19.18 -1.47 -21.32
CA GLU A 211 20.12 -1.37 -20.21
C GLU A 211 19.43 -1.15 -18.86
N ASN A 212 18.14 -0.84 -18.85
CA ASN A 212 17.40 -0.55 -17.64
C ASN A 212 16.32 -1.59 -17.40
N ILE A 213 16.02 -1.84 -16.12
CA ILE A 213 14.98 -2.77 -15.70
C ILE A 213 13.92 -1.97 -14.91
N PHE A 214 12.74 -1.78 -15.48
CA PHE A 214 11.60 -1.15 -14.81
C PHE A 214 10.79 -2.21 -14.10
N CYS A 215 11.01 -2.37 -12.81
CA CYS A 215 10.34 -3.36 -11.99
C CYS A 215 8.97 -2.86 -11.53
N SER A 216 7.92 -3.59 -11.89
CA SER A 216 6.63 -3.42 -11.22
C SER A 216 6.69 -4.10 -9.86
N THR A 217 6.29 -3.40 -8.80
CA THR A 217 6.37 -3.98 -7.46
C THR A 217 5.05 -3.93 -6.71
N LEU A 218 4.89 -4.86 -5.77
CA LEU A 218 3.83 -4.87 -4.79
C LEU A 218 4.45 -4.69 -3.41
N VAL A 219 4.05 -3.62 -2.74
CA VAL A 219 4.48 -3.31 -1.37
C VAL A 219 3.35 -3.58 -0.39
N ASP A 220 3.67 -4.14 0.77
CA ASP A 220 2.69 -4.44 1.81
C ASP A 220 3.27 -4.23 3.21
N ARG A 221 3.00 -3.09 3.79
CA ARG A 221 3.22 -2.71 5.20
C ARG A 221 2.30 -1.56 5.55
N ILE A 222 1.67 -1.60 6.71
CA ILE A 222 0.98 -0.43 7.26
C ILE A 222 2.02 0.43 7.97
N VAL A 223 2.15 1.68 7.52
CA VAL A 223 3.05 2.67 8.13
C VAL A 223 2.21 3.79 8.69
N THR A 224 2.30 3.98 10.01
CA THR A 224 1.55 5.00 10.74
C THR A 224 2.29 6.34 10.80
N GLY A 225 3.58 6.33 10.49
CA GLY A 225 4.39 7.53 10.38
C GLY A 225 4.86 8.10 11.72
N TYR A 226 5.10 9.39 11.76
CA TYR A 226 5.62 10.08 12.94
C TYR A 226 4.60 10.04 14.11
N PRO A 227 4.98 9.48 15.28
CA PRO A 227 4.06 9.26 16.41
C PRO A 227 3.85 10.54 17.23
N ARG A 228 3.10 11.50 16.71
CA ARG A 228 2.97 12.88 17.25
C ARG A 228 2.66 12.92 18.74
N ASN A 229 1.80 12.03 19.23
CA ASN A 229 1.37 11.99 20.64
C ASN A 229 2.39 11.33 21.58
N GLU A 230 3.30 10.52 21.03
CA GLU A 230 4.28 9.75 21.80
C GLU A 230 5.71 10.28 21.61
N ALA A 231 5.96 11.11 20.59
CA ALA A 231 7.31 11.50 20.14
C ALA A 231 8.16 12.12 21.25
N ALA A 232 7.59 12.96 22.11
CA ALA A 232 8.32 13.57 23.23
C ALA A 232 8.79 12.50 24.23
N ALA A 233 7.89 11.61 24.66
CA ALA A 233 8.21 10.52 25.59
C ALA A 233 9.23 9.54 24.98
N ILE A 234 9.08 9.23 23.69
CA ILE A 234 10.04 8.39 22.96
C ILE A 234 11.43 9.05 22.96
N CYS A 235 11.53 10.34 22.65
CA CYS A 235 12.83 11.03 22.67
C CYS A 235 13.47 11.04 24.08
N GLU A 236 12.67 11.18 25.14
CA GLU A 236 13.15 11.08 26.53
C GLU A 236 13.70 9.67 26.82
N GLU A 237 12.99 8.62 26.42
CA GLU A 237 13.43 7.24 26.56
C GLU A 237 14.71 6.95 25.76
N LEU A 238 14.81 7.50 24.54
CA LEU A 238 15.96 7.34 23.66
C LEU A 238 17.19 8.14 24.15
N GLY A 239 16.99 9.20 24.93
CA GLY A 239 18.05 10.10 25.39
C GLY A 239 18.57 11.07 24.32
N TYR A 240 17.95 11.12 23.14
CA TYR A 240 18.26 12.04 22.05
C TYR A 240 16.99 12.55 21.37
N LYS A 241 17.09 13.71 20.72
CA LYS A 241 16.01 14.28 19.93
C LYS A 241 16.06 13.73 18.52
N ASP A 242 14.98 13.08 18.10
CA ASP A 242 14.78 12.59 16.74
C ASP A 242 13.51 13.21 16.13
N ASN A 243 13.70 14.06 15.14
CA ASN A 243 12.60 14.74 14.45
C ASN A 243 12.01 13.90 13.31
N LEU A 244 12.60 12.73 13.04
CA LEU A 244 12.28 11.83 11.94
C LEU A 244 11.82 10.45 12.42
N ILE A 245 11.48 10.28 13.71
CA ILE A 245 10.93 9.02 14.22
C ILE A 245 9.85 8.52 13.26
N ASP A 246 9.92 7.24 12.93
CA ASP A 246 8.90 6.62 12.10
C ASP A 246 8.33 5.37 12.76
N THR A 247 7.08 5.05 12.47
CA THR A 247 6.41 3.88 13.03
C THR A 247 5.67 3.12 11.94
N GLY A 248 5.74 1.81 12.02
CA GLY A 248 5.04 0.91 11.12
C GLY A 248 4.70 -0.42 11.79
N GLU A 249 3.94 -1.24 11.10
CA GLU A 249 3.69 -2.61 11.57
C GLU A 249 4.94 -3.49 11.37
N ILE A 250 5.04 -4.56 12.19
CA ILE A 250 6.14 -5.52 12.07
C ILE A 250 6.08 -6.30 10.75
N PHE A 251 4.88 -6.57 10.23
CA PHE A 251 4.71 -7.22 8.94
C PHE A 251 5.27 -6.36 7.80
N GLY A 252 5.93 -6.99 6.86
CA GLY A 252 6.37 -6.38 5.62
C GLY A 252 6.52 -7.44 4.54
N PHE A 253 6.11 -7.14 3.33
CA PHE A 253 6.29 -8.01 2.18
C PHE A 253 6.48 -7.19 0.91
N TRP A 254 7.57 -7.46 0.18
CA TRP A 254 7.90 -6.77 -1.05
C TRP A 254 8.01 -7.76 -2.21
N VAL A 255 7.17 -7.66 -3.21
CA VAL A 255 7.26 -8.44 -4.44
C VAL A 255 7.78 -7.55 -5.55
N ILE A 256 8.84 -7.98 -6.19
CA ILE A 256 9.52 -7.27 -7.28
C ILE A 256 9.39 -8.13 -8.54
N GLU A 257 8.68 -7.62 -9.56
CA GLU A 257 8.61 -8.27 -10.87
C GLU A 257 9.84 -7.88 -11.69
N GLY A 258 10.67 -8.86 -11.99
CA GLY A 258 11.88 -8.67 -12.76
C GLY A 258 12.68 -9.97 -12.92
N PRO A 259 13.75 -9.95 -13.71
CA PRO A 259 14.60 -11.12 -13.92
C PRO A 259 15.31 -11.54 -12.63
N GLN A 260 15.55 -12.85 -12.48
CA GLN A 260 16.21 -13.41 -11.29
C GLN A 260 17.65 -12.88 -11.10
N SER A 261 18.29 -12.39 -12.17
CA SER A 261 19.62 -11.77 -12.11
C SER A 261 19.69 -10.51 -11.22
N ILE A 262 18.56 -9.90 -10.89
CA ILE A 262 18.52 -8.80 -9.91
C ILE A 262 19.14 -9.26 -8.56
N LYS A 263 19.00 -10.53 -8.20
CA LYS A 263 19.55 -11.09 -6.95
C LYS A 263 21.08 -11.04 -6.88
N ASP A 264 21.75 -10.98 -8.00
CA ASP A 264 23.22 -10.87 -8.06
C ASP A 264 23.68 -9.51 -7.52
N GLU A 265 22.87 -8.45 -7.72
CA GLU A 265 23.15 -7.11 -7.27
C GLU A 265 22.34 -6.69 -6.03
N PHE A 266 21.17 -7.31 -5.80
CA PHE A 266 20.27 -7.06 -4.68
C PHE A 266 20.08 -8.37 -3.89
N PRO A 267 20.94 -8.68 -2.90
CA PRO A 267 21.13 -10.03 -2.35
C PRO A 267 20.03 -10.42 -1.34
N VAL A 268 18.77 -10.35 -1.73
CA VAL A 268 17.59 -10.56 -0.87
C VAL A 268 17.53 -11.97 -0.30
N ASP A 269 17.95 -12.98 -1.06
CA ASP A 269 17.91 -14.37 -0.62
C ASP A 269 18.91 -14.66 0.50
N LYS A 270 20.02 -13.89 0.57
CA LYS A 270 21.06 -14.05 1.62
C LYS A 270 20.63 -13.49 2.97
N ALA A 271 19.69 -12.54 2.98
CA ALA A 271 19.26 -11.86 4.20
C ALA A 271 18.02 -12.51 4.86
N ASN A 272 17.38 -13.48 4.20
CA ASN A 272 16.12 -14.08 4.64
C ASN A 272 15.04 -13.01 4.96
N LEU A 273 14.94 -12.02 4.10
CA LEU A 273 13.94 -10.96 4.22
C LEU A 273 12.68 -11.32 3.41
N PRO A 274 11.51 -10.78 3.78
CA PRO A 274 10.26 -11.02 3.06
C PRO A 274 10.20 -10.21 1.76
N ILE A 275 11.20 -10.42 0.90
CA ILE A 275 11.34 -9.82 -0.43
C ILE A 275 11.37 -10.94 -1.46
N LEU A 276 10.45 -10.90 -2.41
CA LEU A 276 10.33 -11.91 -3.46
C LEU A 276 10.62 -11.28 -4.83
N ILE A 277 11.60 -11.81 -5.55
CA ILE A 277 11.81 -11.48 -6.97
C ILE A 277 11.14 -12.56 -7.81
N THR A 278 10.26 -12.16 -8.71
CA THR A 278 9.42 -13.06 -9.53
C THR A 278 9.22 -12.52 -10.94
N ASP A 279 8.92 -13.41 -11.88
CA ASP A 279 8.58 -13.00 -13.26
C ASP A 279 7.13 -12.50 -13.37
N ASN A 280 6.30 -12.69 -12.34
CA ASN A 280 4.90 -12.29 -12.32
C ASN A 280 4.42 -11.97 -10.91
N HIS A 281 4.15 -10.68 -10.62
CA HIS A 281 3.66 -10.25 -9.31
C HIS A 281 2.13 -10.36 -9.15
N LYS A 282 1.38 -10.57 -10.25
CA LYS A 282 -0.09 -10.54 -10.25
C LYS A 282 -0.76 -11.51 -9.27
N PRO A 283 -0.31 -12.78 -9.12
CA PRO A 283 -0.91 -13.69 -8.14
C PRO A 283 -0.79 -13.17 -6.69
N TYR A 284 0.33 -12.57 -6.35
CA TYR A 284 0.57 -11.99 -5.02
C TYR A 284 -0.27 -10.73 -4.78
N LYS A 285 -0.47 -9.92 -5.82
CA LYS A 285 -1.40 -8.79 -5.79
C LYS A 285 -2.83 -9.26 -5.59
N GLN A 286 -3.27 -10.28 -6.32
CA GLN A 286 -4.59 -10.88 -6.14
C GLN A 286 -4.73 -11.42 -4.72
N ARG A 287 -3.74 -12.15 -4.18
CA ARG A 287 -3.73 -12.62 -2.79
C ARG A 287 -3.98 -11.48 -1.81
N LYS A 288 -3.20 -10.39 -1.90
CA LYS A 288 -3.37 -9.22 -1.02
C LYS A 288 -4.75 -8.59 -1.17
N VAL A 289 -5.17 -8.30 -2.40
CA VAL A 289 -6.45 -7.63 -2.66
C VAL A 289 -7.63 -8.47 -2.20
N ARG A 290 -7.59 -9.81 -2.39
CA ARG A 290 -8.71 -10.68 -2.04
C ARG A 290 -8.71 -11.03 -0.55
N ILE A 291 -7.58 -11.47 0.01
CA ILE A 291 -7.53 -11.92 1.41
C ILE A 291 -7.54 -10.73 2.35
N LEU A 292 -6.65 -9.75 2.22
CA LEU A 292 -6.57 -8.63 3.15
C LEU A 292 -7.69 -7.61 2.90
N ASN A 293 -7.72 -7.04 1.70
CA ASN A 293 -8.66 -5.96 1.39
C ASN A 293 -10.08 -6.48 1.22
N GLY A 294 -10.23 -7.69 0.66
CA GLY A 294 -11.52 -8.36 0.48
C GLY A 294 -12.15 -8.75 1.81
N ALA A 295 -11.35 -9.28 2.77
CA ALA A 295 -11.84 -9.53 4.12
C ALA A 295 -12.39 -8.27 4.77
N HIS A 296 -11.59 -7.18 4.82
CA HIS A 296 -12.07 -5.89 5.33
C HIS A 296 -13.40 -5.47 4.68
N THR A 297 -13.47 -5.49 3.35
CA THR A 297 -14.67 -5.07 2.62
C THR A 297 -15.87 -5.98 2.90
N SER A 298 -15.63 -7.27 3.18
CA SER A 298 -16.70 -8.23 3.43
C SER A 298 -17.29 -8.13 4.83
N PHE A 299 -16.48 -7.84 5.89
CA PHE A 299 -17.02 -7.88 7.24
C PHE A 299 -17.26 -6.51 7.89
N VAL A 300 -16.47 -5.49 7.52
CA VAL A 300 -16.40 -4.20 8.24
C VAL A 300 -17.75 -3.49 8.32
N LEU A 301 -18.53 -3.47 7.24
CA LEU A 301 -19.83 -2.79 7.23
C LEU A 301 -20.86 -3.51 8.11
N GLY A 302 -20.89 -4.83 8.03
CA GLY A 302 -21.73 -5.65 8.92
C GLY A 302 -21.32 -5.53 10.39
N ALA A 303 -20.02 -5.55 10.68
CA ALA A 303 -19.48 -5.37 12.03
C ALA A 303 -19.81 -3.98 12.60
N TYR A 304 -19.74 -2.93 11.76
CA TYR A 304 -20.16 -1.60 12.18
C TYR A 304 -21.65 -1.57 12.53
N LEU A 305 -22.50 -2.13 11.68
CA LEU A 305 -23.94 -2.23 11.96
C LEU A 305 -24.23 -3.09 13.20
N ALA A 306 -23.36 -4.07 13.52
CA ALA A 306 -23.42 -4.90 14.71
C ALA A 306 -22.93 -4.20 16.00
N GLY A 307 -22.42 -2.97 15.89
CA GLY A 307 -22.06 -2.16 17.08
C GLY A 307 -20.56 -1.98 17.31
N GLN A 308 -19.69 -2.54 16.47
CA GLN A 308 -18.23 -2.37 16.58
C GLN A 308 -17.77 -1.05 15.91
N ASP A 309 -16.66 -0.50 16.38
CA ASP A 309 -16.10 0.75 15.86
C ASP A 309 -14.70 0.60 15.28
N ILE A 310 -13.90 -0.36 15.76
CA ILE A 310 -12.53 -0.62 15.29
C ILE A 310 -12.30 -2.09 14.96
N VAL A 311 -11.36 -2.34 14.03
CA VAL A 311 -11.04 -3.70 13.54
C VAL A 311 -10.61 -4.63 14.67
N ARG A 312 -9.78 -4.15 15.61
CA ARG A 312 -9.28 -4.96 16.70
C ARG A 312 -10.41 -5.53 17.57
N ASP A 313 -11.44 -4.74 17.84
CA ASP A 313 -12.58 -5.20 18.64
C ASP A 313 -13.39 -6.26 17.90
N CYS A 314 -13.50 -6.15 16.57
CA CYS A 314 -14.07 -7.21 15.73
C CYS A 314 -13.29 -8.52 15.85
N MET A 315 -11.98 -8.47 16.01
CA MET A 315 -11.15 -9.67 16.14
C MET A 315 -11.22 -10.30 17.53
N ASN A 316 -11.72 -9.58 18.53
CA ASN A 316 -11.98 -10.07 19.89
C ASN A 316 -13.41 -10.60 20.06
N ASP A 317 -14.27 -10.42 19.07
CA ASP A 317 -15.64 -10.96 19.03
C ASP A 317 -15.64 -12.28 18.24
N ASP A 318 -16.00 -13.39 18.89
CA ASP A 318 -15.92 -14.72 18.29
C ASP A 318 -16.83 -14.87 17.06
N VAL A 319 -17.97 -14.19 17.02
CA VAL A 319 -18.92 -14.24 15.90
C VAL A 319 -18.36 -13.50 14.69
N ILE A 320 -17.90 -12.26 14.88
CA ILE A 320 -17.41 -11.44 13.79
C ILE A 320 -16.07 -12.00 13.25
N CYS A 321 -15.18 -12.42 14.14
CA CYS A 321 -13.94 -13.09 13.79
C CYS A 321 -14.21 -14.42 13.06
N GLY A 322 -15.19 -15.21 13.53
CA GLY A 322 -15.63 -16.45 12.89
C GLY A 322 -16.16 -16.21 11.47
N PHE A 323 -17.05 -15.23 11.29
CA PHE A 323 -17.56 -14.84 9.97
C PHE A 323 -16.42 -14.42 9.00
N MET A 324 -15.50 -13.58 9.47
CA MET A 324 -14.33 -13.16 8.68
C MET A 324 -13.46 -14.35 8.30
N ASN A 325 -13.14 -15.23 9.24
CA ASN A 325 -12.31 -16.41 8.95
C ASN A 325 -12.98 -17.33 7.94
N LYS A 326 -14.27 -17.62 8.09
CA LYS A 326 -15.00 -18.43 7.13
C LYS A 326 -15.02 -17.79 5.74
N THR A 327 -15.24 -16.48 5.66
CA THR A 327 -15.14 -15.72 4.39
C THR A 327 -13.76 -15.93 3.74
N ILE A 328 -12.67 -15.84 4.50
CA ILE A 328 -11.32 -15.97 3.97
C ILE A 328 -11.02 -17.41 3.57
N TYR A 329 -11.16 -18.38 4.50
CA TYR A 329 -10.66 -19.74 4.31
C TYR A 329 -11.57 -20.58 3.42
N ASP A 330 -12.90 -20.43 3.53
CA ASP A 330 -13.86 -21.28 2.83
C ASP A 330 -14.33 -20.68 1.50
N GLU A 331 -14.30 -19.34 1.37
CA GLU A 331 -14.89 -18.68 0.20
C GLU A 331 -13.88 -17.90 -0.65
N ILE A 332 -12.89 -17.21 -0.07
CA ILE A 332 -11.88 -16.45 -0.85
C ILE A 332 -10.73 -17.34 -1.29
N ILE A 333 -10.06 -18.04 -0.37
CA ILE A 333 -8.88 -18.87 -0.69
C ILE A 333 -9.16 -19.86 -1.82
N PRO A 334 -10.31 -20.58 -1.89
CA PRO A 334 -10.60 -21.48 -2.99
C PRO A 334 -10.72 -20.81 -4.37
N THR A 335 -10.75 -19.48 -4.42
CA THR A 335 -10.84 -18.71 -5.68
C THR A 335 -9.48 -18.24 -6.22
N LEU A 336 -8.40 -18.46 -5.47
CA LEU A 336 -7.04 -18.03 -5.80
C LEU A 336 -6.20 -19.17 -6.35
N ASP A 337 -5.15 -18.83 -7.11
CA ASP A 337 -4.34 -19.80 -7.87
C ASP A 337 -2.98 -20.11 -7.23
N LEU A 338 -2.59 -19.39 -6.15
CA LEU A 338 -1.38 -19.71 -5.38
C LEU A 338 -1.55 -20.99 -4.54
N PRO A 339 -0.46 -21.65 -4.13
CA PRO A 339 -0.54 -22.82 -3.27
C PRO A 339 -1.36 -22.56 -2.00
N LYS A 340 -2.24 -23.49 -1.65
CA LYS A 340 -3.17 -23.33 -0.51
C LYS A 340 -2.46 -22.96 0.78
N THR A 341 -1.35 -23.65 1.10
CA THR A 341 -0.55 -23.37 2.30
C THR A 341 0.00 -21.93 2.33
N GLU A 342 0.40 -21.41 1.18
CA GLU A 342 0.88 -20.02 1.08
C GLU A 342 -0.25 -19.02 1.34
N LEU A 343 -1.45 -19.30 0.79
CA LEU A 343 -2.64 -18.47 1.00
C LEU A 343 -3.09 -18.50 2.47
N GLU A 344 -3.09 -19.67 3.10
CA GLU A 344 -3.44 -19.85 4.51
C GLU A 344 -2.45 -19.16 5.45
N ASN A 345 -1.14 -19.26 5.17
CA ASN A 345 -0.10 -18.53 5.92
C ASN A 345 -0.29 -17.01 5.82
N PHE A 346 -0.61 -16.53 4.62
CA PHE A 346 -0.89 -15.10 4.43
C PHE A 346 -2.18 -14.67 5.17
N ALA A 347 -3.22 -15.49 5.16
CA ALA A 347 -4.46 -15.23 5.90
C ALA A 347 -4.24 -15.18 7.42
N ALA A 348 -3.42 -16.09 7.95
CA ALA A 348 -3.04 -16.07 9.36
C ALA A 348 -2.30 -14.77 9.73
N ALA A 349 -1.33 -14.35 8.90
CA ALA A 349 -0.63 -13.08 9.09
C ALA A 349 -1.58 -11.88 9.02
N VAL A 350 -2.57 -11.89 8.12
CA VAL A 350 -3.61 -10.83 8.05
C VAL A 350 -4.44 -10.78 9.34
N THR A 351 -4.82 -11.91 9.89
CA THR A 351 -5.57 -11.97 11.16
C THR A 351 -4.74 -11.40 12.32
N GLU A 352 -3.45 -11.71 12.39
CA GLU A 352 -2.55 -11.10 13.39
C GLU A 352 -2.42 -9.59 13.21
N ARG A 353 -2.34 -9.08 11.97
CA ARG A 353 -2.31 -7.65 11.67
C ARG A 353 -3.59 -6.95 12.13
N PHE A 354 -4.75 -7.56 11.97
CA PHE A 354 -6.03 -7.02 12.42
C PHE A 354 -6.16 -6.96 13.95
N LYS A 355 -5.47 -7.84 14.66
CA LYS A 355 -5.36 -7.84 16.14
C LYS A 355 -4.32 -6.85 16.69
N ASN A 356 -3.63 -6.10 15.85
CA ASN A 356 -2.52 -5.22 16.26
C ASN A 356 -2.97 -4.20 17.34
N PRO A 357 -2.43 -4.25 18.57
CA PRO A 357 -2.85 -3.39 19.68
C PRO A 357 -2.36 -1.94 19.57
N PHE A 358 -1.50 -1.66 18.63
CA PHE A 358 -0.95 -0.32 18.41
C PHE A 358 -1.72 0.48 17.35
N ILE A 359 -2.73 -0.14 16.71
CA ILE A 359 -3.49 0.48 15.62
C ILE A 359 -4.99 0.41 15.95
N ASP A 360 -5.61 1.56 16.15
CA ASP A 360 -7.07 1.70 16.25
C ASP A 360 -7.63 2.01 14.86
N HIS A 361 -7.78 0.95 14.03
CA HIS A 361 -8.27 1.10 12.67
C HIS A 361 -9.80 1.21 12.67
N ALA A 362 -10.30 2.45 12.55
CA ALA A 362 -11.72 2.73 12.57
C ALA A 362 -12.45 2.10 11.37
N LEU A 363 -13.55 1.40 11.61
CA LEU A 363 -14.37 0.77 10.56
C LEU A 363 -14.91 1.81 9.59
N LEU A 364 -15.31 2.99 10.06
CA LEU A 364 -15.74 4.08 9.19
C LEU A 364 -14.65 4.62 8.25
N SER A 365 -13.37 4.55 8.62
CA SER A 365 -12.30 4.93 7.70
C SER A 365 -12.11 3.89 6.57
N ILE A 366 -12.45 2.64 6.84
CA ILE A 366 -12.43 1.56 5.84
C ILE A 366 -13.67 1.64 4.94
N SER A 367 -14.81 2.11 5.45
CA SER A 367 -16.08 2.17 4.73
C SER A 367 -16.14 3.14 3.56
N LEU A 368 -15.18 4.05 3.45
CA LEU A 368 -15.12 5.04 2.36
C LEU A 368 -15.11 4.36 0.99
N ASN A 369 -15.95 4.81 0.06
CA ASN A 369 -16.03 4.31 -1.32
C ASN A 369 -16.25 2.78 -1.38
N SER A 370 -17.16 2.25 -0.56
CA SER A 370 -17.38 0.80 -0.45
C SER A 370 -17.97 0.18 -1.73
N THR A 371 -18.66 0.95 -2.55
CA THR A 371 -19.18 0.49 -3.85
C THR A 371 -18.04 0.04 -4.76
N SER A 372 -17.11 0.92 -5.04
CA SER A 372 -15.94 0.60 -5.87
C SER A 372 -15.03 -0.45 -5.24
N LYS A 373 -14.90 -0.44 -3.91
CA LYS A 373 -14.13 -1.44 -3.16
C LYS A 373 -14.76 -2.83 -3.25
N TRP A 374 -16.07 -2.96 -3.09
CA TRP A 374 -16.74 -4.25 -3.19
C TRP A 374 -16.59 -4.82 -4.60
N LYS A 375 -16.81 -3.99 -5.64
CA LYS A 375 -16.59 -4.35 -7.04
C LYS A 375 -15.16 -4.87 -7.28
N ALA A 376 -14.13 -4.16 -6.81
CA ALA A 376 -12.74 -4.51 -7.11
C ALA A 376 -12.20 -5.66 -6.25
N ARG A 377 -12.65 -5.79 -4.99
CA ARG A 377 -12.03 -6.66 -3.99
C ARG A 377 -12.81 -7.94 -3.72
N VAL A 378 -14.16 -7.90 -3.81
CA VAL A 378 -15.05 -9.01 -3.40
C VAL A 378 -15.76 -9.65 -4.57
N MET A 379 -16.34 -8.87 -5.49
CA MET A 379 -17.08 -9.37 -6.65
C MET A 379 -16.30 -10.40 -7.49
N PRO A 380 -14.99 -10.24 -7.76
CA PRO A 380 -14.25 -11.26 -8.48
C PRO A 380 -14.12 -12.59 -7.71
N SER A 381 -14.13 -12.57 -6.35
CA SER A 381 -14.17 -13.81 -5.56
C SER A 381 -15.54 -14.48 -5.64
N LEU A 382 -16.64 -13.70 -5.56
CA LEU A 382 -17.99 -14.21 -5.80
C LEU A 382 -18.07 -14.96 -7.12
N LYS A 383 -17.68 -14.30 -8.21
CA LYS A 383 -17.77 -14.88 -9.57
C LYS A 383 -16.91 -16.14 -9.71
N LYS A 384 -15.68 -16.10 -9.21
CA LYS A 384 -14.77 -17.25 -9.30
C LYS A 384 -15.21 -18.41 -8.41
N TYR A 385 -15.82 -18.13 -7.28
CA TYR A 385 -16.39 -19.15 -6.41
C TYR A 385 -17.57 -19.86 -7.10
N VAL A 386 -18.52 -19.10 -7.67
CA VAL A 386 -19.64 -19.65 -8.43
C VAL A 386 -19.15 -20.48 -9.61
N GLU A 387 -18.16 -19.99 -10.38
CA GLU A 387 -17.54 -20.72 -11.48
C GLU A 387 -16.93 -22.06 -11.01
N ARG A 388 -16.23 -22.10 -9.88
CA ARG A 388 -15.51 -23.28 -9.40
C ARG A 388 -16.38 -24.26 -8.62
N LYS A 389 -17.40 -23.77 -7.91
CA LYS A 389 -18.21 -24.56 -6.97
C LYS A 389 -19.64 -24.79 -7.41
N GLY A 390 -20.16 -24.00 -8.34
CA GLY A 390 -21.55 -24.07 -8.81
C GLY A 390 -22.59 -23.62 -7.79
N THR A 391 -22.16 -23.01 -6.66
CA THR A 391 -23.02 -22.52 -5.57
C THR A 391 -22.58 -21.12 -5.16
N LEU A 392 -23.49 -20.39 -4.48
CA LEU A 392 -23.16 -19.08 -3.93
C LEU A 392 -22.30 -19.20 -2.67
N PRO A 393 -21.27 -18.36 -2.50
CA PRO A 393 -20.55 -18.22 -1.23
C PRO A 393 -21.42 -17.43 -0.24
N ALA A 394 -21.78 -18.04 0.89
CA ALA A 394 -22.78 -17.50 1.79
C ALA A 394 -22.34 -16.21 2.49
N CYS A 395 -21.09 -16.18 3.02
CA CYS A 395 -20.54 -15.00 3.70
C CYS A 395 -20.31 -13.84 2.74
N ILE A 396 -19.75 -14.10 1.54
CA ILE A 396 -19.58 -13.08 0.50
C ILE A 396 -20.94 -12.53 0.07
N THR A 397 -21.96 -13.38 -0.11
CA THR A 397 -23.32 -12.94 -0.47
C THR A 397 -23.93 -12.08 0.64
N ALA A 398 -23.79 -12.48 1.91
CA ALA A 398 -24.22 -11.67 3.06
C ALA A 398 -23.46 -10.34 3.15
N SER A 399 -22.18 -10.32 2.78
CA SER A 399 -21.40 -9.08 2.76
C SER A 399 -21.97 -8.01 1.83
N PHE A 400 -22.59 -8.43 0.72
CA PHE A 400 -23.30 -7.53 -0.19
C PHE A 400 -24.58 -6.96 0.44
N ALA A 401 -25.30 -7.78 1.20
CA ALA A 401 -26.45 -7.30 1.98
C ALA A 401 -26.04 -6.33 3.09
N PHE A 402 -24.90 -6.57 3.78
CA PHE A 402 -24.33 -5.60 4.74
C PHE A 402 -23.96 -4.28 4.08
N TYR A 403 -23.39 -4.33 2.86
CA TYR A 403 -23.10 -3.13 2.09
C TYR A 403 -24.38 -2.35 1.80
N ILE A 404 -25.44 -2.98 1.30
CA ILE A 404 -26.72 -2.32 1.01
C ILE A 404 -27.33 -1.74 2.31
N ALA A 405 -27.33 -2.51 3.40
CA ALA A 405 -27.86 -2.06 4.69
C ALA A 405 -27.08 -0.86 5.26
N PHE A 406 -25.76 -0.82 5.11
CA PHE A 406 -24.92 0.29 5.56
C PHE A 406 -25.20 1.59 4.79
N TYR A 407 -25.60 1.51 3.51
CA TYR A 407 -25.94 2.66 2.68
C TYR A 407 -27.40 3.12 2.85
N ASN A 408 -28.16 2.55 3.79
CA ASN A 408 -29.55 2.92 4.05
C ASN A 408 -29.64 4.28 4.77
N GLY A 409 -29.29 5.36 4.07
CA GLY A 409 -29.34 6.73 4.55
C GLY A 409 -30.67 7.40 4.29
N TYR A 410 -30.98 8.44 5.06
CA TYR A 410 -32.27 9.13 5.02
C TYR A 410 -32.15 10.62 4.66
N ALA A 411 -30.97 11.21 4.72
CA ALA A 411 -30.73 12.61 4.39
C ALA A 411 -29.34 12.75 3.75
N MET A 412 -29.20 13.73 2.85
CA MET A 412 -27.94 14.04 2.20
C MET A 412 -27.63 15.53 2.37
N SER A 413 -26.39 15.86 2.72
CA SER A 413 -25.85 17.22 2.80
C SER A 413 -24.49 17.26 2.15
N GLU A 414 -24.29 18.17 1.20
CA GLU A 414 -23.10 18.25 0.37
C GLU A 414 -22.81 16.87 -0.30
N ASP A 415 -21.66 16.26 -0.01
CA ASP A 415 -21.23 14.98 -0.55
C ASP A 415 -21.27 13.85 0.52
N VAL A 416 -22.23 13.90 1.44
CA VAL A 416 -22.36 12.95 2.56
C VAL A 416 -23.80 12.50 2.72
N LEU A 417 -24.00 11.18 2.78
CA LEU A 417 -25.29 10.57 3.12
C LEU A 417 -25.32 10.26 4.64
N THR A 418 -26.35 10.72 5.34
CA THR A 418 -26.56 10.46 6.76
C THR A 418 -27.41 9.21 6.95
N ALA A 419 -26.91 8.26 7.75
CA ALA A 419 -27.58 7.02 8.12
C ALA A 419 -27.58 6.84 9.64
N LYS A 420 -28.29 5.80 10.14
CA LYS A 420 -28.42 5.52 11.57
C LYS A 420 -27.96 4.10 11.90
N ARG A 421 -27.21 4.00 13.01
CA ARG A 421 -26.91 2.76 13.71
C ARG A 421 -27.51 2.86 15.11
N ALA A 422 -28.60 2.14 15.34
CA ALA A 422 -29.44 2.30 16.53
C ALA A 422 -29.86 3.79 16.73
N ALA A 423 -29.51 4.42 17.86
CA ALA A 423 -29.81 5.82 18.14
C ALA A 423 -28.78 6.83 17.57
N ASN A 424 -27.62 6.35 17.08
CA ASN A 424 -26.52 7.21 16.66
C ASN A 424 -26.53 7.40 15.15
N GLU A 425 -26.27 8.61 14.72
CA GLU A 425 -26.05 8.93 13.30
C GLU A 425 -24.62 8.65 12.89
N TYR A 426 -24.45 8.23 11.64
CA TYR A 426 -23.15 8.12 10.99
C TYR A 426 -23.21 8.63 9.55
N THR A 427 -22.04 8.88 8.99
CA THR A 427 -21.92 9.41 7.65
C THR A 427 -21.38 8.36 6.69
N VAL A 428 -22.03 8.22 5.54
CA VAL A 428 -21.58 7.41 4.40
C VAL A 428 -20.96 8.35 3.39
N LYS A 429 -19.74 8.01 2.92
CA LYS A 429 -18.99 8.75 1.90
C LYS A 429 -18.66 7.83 0.74
N ASP A 430 -19.13 8.20 -0.43
CA ASP A 430 -18.87 7.53 -1.70
C ASP A 430 -19.03 8.55 -2.84
N ASP A 431 -18.91 8.09 -4.08
CA ASP A 431 -19.24 8.93 -5.25
C ASP A 431 -20.66 9.50 -5.13
N LYS A 432 -20.81 10.76 -5.50
CA LYS A 432 -22.09 11.49 -5.36
C LYS A 432 -23.27 10.72 -6.00
N ALA A 433 -23.06 10.16 -7.19
CA ALA A 433 -24.09 9.37 -7.88
C ALA A 433 -24.54 8.15 -7.08
N VAL A 434 -23.64 7.53 -6.30
CA VAL A 434 -23.97 6.40 -5.41
C VAL A 434 -24.84 6.89 -4.25
N LEU A 435 -24.46 8.01 -3.63
CA LEU A 435 -25.19 8.54 -2.49
C LEU A 435 -26.61 9.02 -2.88
N GLU A 436 -26.72 9.69 -4.02
CA GLU A 436 -28.02 10.11 -4.60
C GLU A 436 -28.91 8.91 -4.93
N PHE A 437 -28.33 7.84 -5.48
CA PHE A 437 -29.05 6.59 -5.74
C PHE A 437 -29.66 6.01 -4.46
N TYR A 438 -28.87 5.83 -3.40
CA TYR A 438 -29.39 5.26 -2.14
C TYR A 438 -30.40 6.18 -1.46
N LEU A 439 -30.26 7.50 -1.55
CA LEU A 439 -31.25 8.42 -1.02
C LEU A 439 -32.60 8.31 -1.78
N ALA A 440 -32.54 8.13 -3.11
CA ALA A 440 -33.74 7.97 -3.94
C ALA A 440 -34.49 6.66 -3.61
N HIS A 441 -33.77 5.62 -3.19
CA HIS A 441 -34.32 4.29 -2.87
C HIS A 441 -34.49 4.03 -1.35
N LYS A 442 -34.45 5.08 -0.53
CA LYS A 442 -34.44 4.96 0.95
C LYS A 442 -35.72 4.31 1.53
N ASP A 443 -36.84 4.45 0.85
CA ASP A 443 -38.15 3.96 1.29
C ASP A 443 -38.56 2.64 0.59
N ASP A 444 -37.68 2.07 -0.24
CA ASP A 444 -37.96 0.87 -1.00
C ASP A 444 -38.02 -0.37 -0.11
N SER A 445 -38.82 -1.34 -0.55
CA SER A 445 -38.78 -2.67 0.04
C SER A 445 -37.40 -3.30 -0.13
N ALA A 446 -37.09 -4.34 0.68
CA ALA A 446 -35.83 -5.05 0.54
C ALA A 446 -35.64 -5.62 -0.87
N ALA A 447 -36.73 -6.15 -1.46
CA ALA A 447 -36.70 -6.74 -2.81
C ALA A 447 -36.44 -5.68 -3.89
N ASP A 448 -37.16 -4.54 -3.85
CA ASP A 448 -37.01 -3.48 -4.84
C ASP A 448 -35.62 -2.83 -4.77
N LEU A 449 -35.13 -2.55 -3.54
CA LEU A 449 -33.79 -2.00 -3.35
C LEU A 449 -32.70 -2.96 -3.85
N VAL A 450 -32.78 -4.24 -3.50
CA VAL A 450 -31.78 -5.24 -3.96
C VAL A 450 -31.80 -5.37 -5.48
N HIS A 451 -33.00 -5.39 -6.09
CA HIS A 451 -33.15 -5.42 -7.52
C HIS A 451 -32.49 -4.20 -8.18
N ALA A 452 -32.80 -2.99 -7.70
CA ALA A 452 -32.24 -1.75 -8.21
C ALA A 452 -30.71 -1.70 -8.09
N VAL A 453 -30.16 -2.20 -6.96
CA VAL A 453 -28.71 -2.25 -6.77
C VAL A 453 -28.07 -3.29 -7.67
N CYS A 454 -28.62 -4.52 -7.80
CA CYS A 454 -28.04 -5.59 -8.61
C CYS A 454 -28.06 -5.28 -10.11
N THR A 455 -29.10 -4.61 -10.61
CA THR A 455 -29.24 -4.21 -12.03
C THR A 455 -28.44 -2.97 -12.39
N ASN A 456 -27.86 -2.26 -11.39
CA ASN A 456 -27.11 -1.01 -11.65
C ASN A 456 -25.75 -1.30 -12.27
N THR A 457 -25.69 -1.36 -13.59
CA THR A 457 -24.46 -1.61 -14.35
C THR A 457 -23.41 -0.49 -14.21
N SER A 458 -23.80 0.74 -13.83
CA SER A 458 -22.85 1.82 -13.59
C SER A 458 -21.99 1.54 -12.36
N PHE A 459 -22.55 0.87 -11.33
CA PHE A 459 -21.80 0.47 -10.13
C PHE A 459 -20.92 -0.74 -10.41
N TRP A 460 -21.50 -1.79 -10.99
CA TRP A 460 -20.84 -3.10 -11.07
C TRP A 460 -20.14 -3.37 -12.41
N GLY A 461 -20.49 -2.63 -13.46
CA GLY A 461 -20.01 -2.88 -14.83
C GLY A 461 -20.78 -4.01 -15.53
N GLU A 462 -21.68 -4.68 -14.83
CA GLU A 462 -22.50 -5.77 -15.30
C GLU A 462 -23.79 -5.89 -14.46
N ASP A 463 -24.77 -6.66 -14.93
CA ASP A 463 -26.01 -6.96 -14.22
C ASP A 463 -25.80 -8.19 -13.31
N LEU A 464 -25.81 -7.99 -12.00
CA LEU A 464 -25.57 -9.05 -11.00
C LEU A 464 -26.76 -10.01 -10.86
N THR A 465 -27.95 -9.70 -11.37
CA THR A 465 -29.08 -10.63 -11.39
C THR A 465 -28.82 -11.84 -12.29
N GLN A 466 -27.83 -11.72 -13.19
CA GLN A 466 -27.40 -12.85 -14.05
C GLN A 466 -26.62 -13.92 -13.26
N ILE A 467 -26.19 -13.65 -12.02
CA ILE A 467 -25.63 -14.67 -11.13
C ILE A 467 -26.78 -15.43 -10.47
N SER A 468 -26.94 -16.69 -10.84
CA SER A 468 -28.07 -17.52 -10.43
C SER A 468 -28.28 -17.53 -8.91
N GLY A 469 -29.48 -17.10 -8.48
CA GLY A 469 -29.90 -17.07 -7.07
C GLY A 469 -29.29 -15.96 -6.22
N PHE A 470 -28.37 -15.14 -6.76
CA PHE A 470 -27.67 -14.11 -5.99
C PHE A 470 -28.62 -13.04 -5.46
N GLU A 471 -29.44 -12.44 -6.31
CA GLU A 471 -30.42 -11.43 -5.94
C GLU A 471 -31.36 -11.93 -4.83
N ALA A 472 -31.92 -13.13 -4.98
CA ALA A 472 -32.82 -13.72 -3.98
C ALA A 472 -32.12 -13.97 -2.63
N ALA A 473 -30.88 -14.45 -2.66
CA ALA A 473 -30.10 -14.67 -1.44
C ALA A 473 -29.74 -13.35 -0.74
N VAL A 474 -29.35 -12.31 -1.49
CA VAL A 474 -29.07 -10.98 -0.95
C VAL A 474 -30.35 -10.37 -0.34
N CYS A 475 -31.49 -10.49 -1.02
CA CYS A 475 -32.78 -10.02 -0.49
C CYS A 475 -33.15 -10.72 0.85
N ASN A 476 -32.94 -12.02 0.92
CA ASN A 476 -33.15 -12.78 2.16
C ASN A 476 -32.24 -12.27 3.30
N TYR A 477 -30.94 -12.09 3.04
CA TYR A 477 -30.02 -11.54 4.05
C TYR A 477 -30.37 -10.09 4.44
N LEU A 478 -30.71 -9.23 3.49
CA LEU A 478 -31.10 -7.85 3.80
C LEU A 478 -32.37 -7.81 4.67
N THR A 479 -33.34 -8.68 4.40
CA THR A 479 -34.55 -8.83 5.24
C THR A 479 -34.19 -9.25 6.66
N GLN A 480 -33.34 -10.28 6.81
CA GLN A 480 -32.87 -10.72 8.13
C GLN A 480 -32.10 -9.62 8.87
N ILE A 481 -31.27 -8.82 8.17
CA ILE A 481 -30.57 -7.68 8.77
C ILE A 481 -31.55 -6.63 9.30
N ARG A 482 -32.60 -6.33 8.51
CA ARG A 482 -33.64 -5.36 8.93
C ARG A 482 -34.46 -5.85 10.13
N GLU A 483 -34.73 -7.15 10.21
CA GLU A 483 -35.54 -7.75 11.30
C GLU A 483 -34.74 -8.06 12.55
N ASN A 484 -33.54 -8.63 12.40
CA ASN A 484 -32.80 -9.23 13.53
C ASN A 484 -31.42 -8.55 13.77
N GLY A 485 -31.02 -7.65 12.89
CA GLY A 485 -29.70 -6.99 12.95
C GLY A 485 -28.57 -7.79 12.26
N ALA A 486 -27.51 -7.08 11.93
CA ALA A 486 -26.36 -7.64 11.22
C ALA A 486 -25.59 -8.70 12.03
N TYR A 487 -25.56 -8.57 13.37
CA TYR A 487 -24.88 -9.51 14.24
C TYR A 487 -25.47 -10.93 14.18
N GLU A 488 -26.80 -11.05 14.18
CA GLU A 488 -27.46 -12.36 14.12
C GLU A 488 -27.25 -13.05 12.76
N VAL A 489 -27.17 -12.27 11.68
CA VAL A 489 -26.80 -12.82 10.36
C VAL A 489 -25.36 -13.33 10.35
N MET A 490 -24.41 -12.57 10.91
CA MET A 490 -23.03 -13.03 11.05
C MET A 490 -22.95 -14.31 11.89
N LYS A 491 -23.67 -14.37 13.02
CA LYS A 491 -23.70 -15.50 13.93
C LYS A 491 -24.27 -16.77 13.29
N ALA A 492 -25.24 -16.64 12.42
CA ALA A 492 -25.79 -17.78 11.69
C ALA A 492 -24.82 -18.33 10.63
N LEU A 493 -23.85 -17.53 10.21
CA LEU A 493 -22.88 -17.87 9.19
C LEU A 493 -21.49 -18.21 9.74
N ALA A 494 -21.13 -17.77 10.96
CA ALA A 494 -19.81 -17.95 11.59
C ALA A 494 -19.43 -19.42 11.85
#